data_09eb4d90b40e86f2358e3768ceff4779
#
_entry.id   09eb4d90b40e86f2358e3768ceff4779
#
_cell.length_a   1.000
_cell.length_b   1.000
_cell.length_c   1.000
_cell.angle_alpha   90.00
_cell.angle_beta   90.00
_cell.angle_gamma   90.00
#
_symmetry.space_group_name_H-M   'P 1'
#
loop_
_entity.id
_entity.type
_entity.pdbx_description
1 polymer ?
#
loop_
_entity_poly.entity_id
_entity_poly.type
_entity_poly.pdbx_seq_one_letter_code
_entity_poly.pdbx_strand_id
1 'polypeptide(L)'
;VMLAVRAAANACRYQPFNEDKGTGLLRHCLLRRGVATGQVMVVLVTAQPVLPGAKNFVKALLAEAEKRGVPVTTVVQNYNPRRTSVVLGEDEKVLYGKGFILDTLCGKTYALSPRSFYQVNPVQTAVLYGLAVDAAHLTGKEVVLDAYCGIGTIGLTASDKARQVVGVEVNQDAVRDAIGNAKHNGVKNARFFAADATAWIREAADAGQKADVVFMDPPREGSTPAFLESVARMAPKRIVYVSCNPETMARDLALLTQKGYRAEGFTPVDMFPHSAHCEVVGSLVRVK
;
A
#
# COMPACT_ATOMS: atom_id res chain seq x y z
N VAL A 1 21.76 7.79 4.88
CA VAL A 1 21.23 6.90 5.94
C VAL A 1 21.94 5.55 5.92
N MET A 2 22.04 4.84 4.79
CA MET A 2 22.69 3.51 4.71
C MET A 2 24.12 3.50 5.31
N LEU A 3 24.94 4.52 5.03
CA LEU A 3 26.28 4.64 5.60
C LEU A 3 26.26 4.83 7.13
N ALA A 4 25.25 5.53 7.66
CA ALA A 4 25.09 5.70 9.10
C ALA A 4 24.68 4.37 9.75
N VAL A 5 23.77 3.61 9.13
CA VAL A 5 23.38 2.26 9.59
C VAL A 5 24.61 1.34 9.63
N ARG A 6 25.41 1.32 8.55
CA ARG A 6 26.64 0.51 8.48
C ARG A 6 27.61 0.88 9.58
N ALA A 7 27.86 2.17 9.83
CA ALA A 7 28.77 2.63 10.86
C ALA A 7 28.27 2.21 12.27
N ALA A 8 26.98 2.37 12.54
CA ALA A 8 26.38 1.97 13.81
C ALA A 8 26.42 0.44 14.04
N ALA A 9 26.14 -0.34 12.99
CA ALA A 9 26.20 -1.80 13.04
C ALA A 9 27.64 -2.28 13.33
N ASN A 10 28.66 -1.67 12.68
CA ASN A 10 30.06 -1.96 12.94
C ASN A 10 30.49 -1.60 14.37
N ALA A 11 30.05 -0.44 14.87
CA ALA A 11 30.33 -0.01 16.25
C ALA A 11 29.73 -0.99 17.29
N CYS A 12 28.58 -1.58 16.98
CA CYS A 12 27.94 -2.61 17.80
C CYS A 12 28.43 -4.03 17.52
N ARG A 13 29.38 -4.20 16.58
CA ARG A 13 29.93 -5.50 16.16
C ARG A 13 28.84 -6.49 15.70
N TYR A 14 27.77 -6.00 15.08
CA TYR A 14 26.72 -6.85 14.54
C TYR A 14 27.24 -7.63 13.34
N GLN A 15 27.07 -8.96 13.38
CA GLN A 15 27.49 -9.82 12.30
C GLN A 15 26.42 -9.87 11.21
N PRO A 16 26.78 -9.72 9.93
CA PRO A 16 25.86 -9.95 8.84
C PRO A 16 25.41 -11.42 8.87
N PHE A 17 24.16 -11.65 8.48
CA PHE A 17 23.61 -12.99 8.39
C PHE A 17 24.15 -13.69 7.15
N ASN A 18 24.63 -14.92 7.33
CA ASN A 18 25.05 -15.78 6.25
C ASN A 18 23.90 -16.77 5.96
N GLU A 19 23.26 -16.63 4.81
CA GLU A 19 22.09 -17.43 4.42
C GLU A 19 22.45 -18.92 4.25
N ASP A 20 23.66 -19.24 3.75
CA ASP A 20 24.11 -20.64 3.54
C ASP A 20 24.33 -21.35 4.87
N LYS A 21 24.97 -20.66 5.82
CA LYS A 21 25.30 -21.22 7.15
C LYS A 21 24.17 -21.06 8.17
N GLY A 22 23.22 -20.17 7.94
CA GLY A 22 22.16 -19.81 8.89
C GLY A 22 22.69 -19.12 10.14
N THR A 23 23.80 -18.38 10.06
CA THR A 23 24.48 -17.74 11.19
C THR A 23 24.63 -16.25 11.00
N GLY A 24 24.64 -15.49 12.09
CA GLY A 24 24.71 -14.04 12.08
C GLY A 24 23.43 -13.40 12.65
N LEU A 25 23.38 -12.07 12.61
CA LEU A 25 22.29 -11.29 13.21
C LEU A 25 21.51 -10.49 12.18
N LEU A 26 22.22 -9.63 11.41
CA LEU A 26 21.58 -8.69 10.49
C LEU A 26 21.33 -9.33 9.13
N ARG A 27 20.07 -9.50 8.76
CA ARG A 27 19.66 -10.02 7.46
C ARG A 27 19.51 -8.91 6.42
N HIS A 28 18.67 -7.93 6.73
CA HIS A 28 18.38 -6.83 5.82
C HIS A 28 18.29 -5.50 6.56
N CYS A 29 18.38 -4.42 5.81
CA CYS A 29 18.03 -3.09 6.26
C CYS A 29 17.08 -2.48 5.23
N LEU A 30 15.81 -2.29 5.62
CA LEU A 30 14.84 -1.58 4.82
C LEU A 30 14.84 -0.10 5.22
N LEU A 31 14.98 0.77 4.24
CA LEU A 31 14.85 2.22 4.40
C LEU A 31 13.57 2.68 3.72
N ARG A 32 12.75 3.44 4.45
CA ARG A 32 11.58 4.12 3.88
C ARG A 32 11.73 5.62 4.08
N ARG A 33 11.40 6.37 3.05
CA ARG A 33 11.41 7.84 3.10
C ARG A 33 10.06 8.38 2.67
N GLY A 34 9.47 9.25 3.49
CA GLY A 34 8.38 10.12 3.08
C GLY A 34 8.95 11.23 2.21
N VAL A 35 8.55 11.27 0.93
CA VAL A 35 9.17 12.19 -0.03
C VAL A 35 8.74 13.63 0.25
N ALA A 36 7.46 13.85 0.57
CA ALA A 36 6.93 15.17 0.89
C ALA A 36 7.38 15.68 2.26
N THR A 37 7.53 14.78 3.24
CA THR A 37 7.87 15.16 4.62
C THR A 37 9.36 15.10 4.94
N GLY A 38 10.14 14.38 4.13
CA GLY A 38 11.56 14.12 4.40
C GLY A 38 11.80 13.14 5.54
N GLN A 39 10.78 12.60 6.20
CA GLN A 39 10.90 11.64 7.29
C GLN A 39 11.53 10.33 6.80
N VAL A 40 12.37 9.71 7.64
CA VAL A 40 13.05 8.47 7.30
C VAL A 40 12.84 7.44 8.40
N MET A 41 12.43 6.24 7.98
CA MET A 41 12.38 5.04 8.81
C MET A 41 13.52 4.10 8.46
N VAL A 42 14.17 3.59 9.48
CA VAL A 42 15.16 2.51 9.39
C VAL A 42 14.55 1.25 9.99
N VAL A 43 14.44 0.19 9.19
CA VAL A 43 13.99 -1.13 9.67
C VAL A 43 15.15 -2.09 9.60
N LEU A 44 15.60 -2.57 10.75
CA LEU A 44 16.62 -3.62 10.85
C LEU A 44 15.95 -4.97 10.88
N VAL A 45 16.20 -5.79 9.88
CA VAL A 45 15.71 -7.17 9.86
C VAL A 45 16.75 -8.08 10.47
N THR A 46 16.37 -8.76 11.54
CA THR A 46 17.26 -9.62 12.33
C THR A 46 16.83 -11.08 12.29
N ALA A 47 17.81 -11.98 12.29
CA ALA A 47 17.57 -13.42 12.41
C ALA A 47 17.30 -13.88 13.84
N GLN A 48 17.43 -12.98 14.82
CA GLN A 48 17.20 -13.23 16.24
C GLN A 48 16.18 -12.25 16.80
N PRO A 49 15.33 -12.67 17.75
CA PRO A 49 14.26 -11.83 18.30
C PRO A 49 14.78 -10.68 19.16
N VAL A 50 16.00 -10.82 19.69
CA VAL A 50 16.64 -9.80 20.53
C VAL A 50 17.79 -9.15 19.76
N LEU A 51 17.77 -7.82 19.64
CA LEU A 51 18.88 -7.02 19.14
C LEU A 51 19.81 -6.67 20.33
N PRO A 52 21.01 -7.25 20.41
CA PRO A 52 21.91 -6.99 21.52
C PRO A 52 22.34 -5.51 21.52
N GLY A 53 22.27 -4.85 22.67
CA GLY A 53 22.67 -3.45 22.78
C GLY A 53 21.86 -2.47 21.90
N ALA A 54 20.59 -2.74 21.68
CA ALA A 54 19.70 -1.94 20.82
C ALA A 54 19.77 -0.44 21.11
N LYS A 55 19.83 -0.03 22.39
CA LYS A 55 19.97 1.39 22.78
C LYS A 55 21.30 1.99 22.29
N ASN A 56 22.39 1.24 22.34
CA ASN A 56 23.71 1.69 21.87
C ASN A 56 23.70 1.82 20.34
N PHE A 57 23.08 0.86 19.66
CA PHE A 57 22.90 0.94 18.20
C PHE A 57 22.13 2.20 17.80
N VAL A 58 20.98 2.45 18.42
CA VAL A 58 20.16 3.64 18.13
C VAL A 58 20.97 4.92 18.39
N LYS A 59 21.67 5.00 19.53
CA LYS A 59 22.52 6.17 19.83
C LYS A 59 23.61 6.38 18.78
N ALA A 60 24.30 5.31 18.38
CA ALA A 60 25.35 5.37 17.35
C ALA A 60 24.76 5.75 15.97
N LEU A 61 23.61 5.17 15.61
CA LEU A 61 22.92 5.48 14.36
C LEU A 61 22.52 6.95 14.27
N LEU A 62 21.91 7.50 15.33
CA LEU A 62 21.46 8.90 15.35
C LEU A 62 22.67 9.85 15.27
N ALA A 63 23.74 9.59 16.02
CA ALA A 63 24.97 10.38 15.96
C ALA A 63 25.63 10.35 14.57
N GLU A 64 25.66 9.17 13.92
CA GLU A 64 26.21 9.04 12.56
C GLU A 64 25.31 9.65 11.49
N ALA A 65 24.01 9.63 11.68
CA ALA A 65 23.05 10.31 10.82
C ALA A 65 23.17 11.83 10.91
N GLU A 66 23.29 12.37 12.13
CA GLU A 66 23.49 13.80 12.38
C GLU A 66 24.78 14.32 11.72
N LYS A 67 25.92 13.62 11.90
CA LYS A 67 27.18 13.96 11.23
C LYS A 67 27.07 14.04 9.70
N ARG A 68 26.12 13.33 9.11
CA ARG A 68 25.88 13.27 7.66
C ARG A 68 24.75 14.18 7.20
N GLY A 69 24.14 14.92 8.12
CA GLY A 69 22.99 15.79 7.80
C GLY A 69 21.77 15.03 7.28
N VAL A 70 21.57 13.76 7.69
CA VAL A 70 20.43 12.96 7.25
C VAL A 70 19.45 12.69 8.39
N PRO A 71 18.13 12.86 8.18
CA PRO A 71 17.14 12.61 9.21
C PRO A 71 16.96 11.11 9.45
N VAL A 72 16.73 10.74 10.72
CA VAL A 72 16.19 9.43 11.11
C VAL A 72 15.02 9.69 12.04
N THR A 73 13.81 9.46 11.57
CA THR A 73 12.57 9.73 12.31
C THR A 73 12.20 8.59 13.24
N THR A 74 12.41 7.36 12.79
CA THR A 74 12.08 6.17 13.58
C THR A 74 12.98 5.01 13.20
N VAL A 75 13.21 4.12 14.16
CA VAL A 75 13.98 2.88 13.99
C VAL A 75 13.15 1.72 14.52
N VAL A 76 12.99 0.69 13.70
CA VAL A 76 12.24 -0.51 14.03
C VAL A 76 13.15 -1.72 13.85
N GLN A 77 13.10 -2.66 14.78
CA GLN A 77 13.60 -4.01 14.58
C GLN A 77 12.45 -4.86 14.04
N ASN A 78 12.70 -5.58 12.95
CA ASN A 78 11.81 -6.63 12.45
C ASN A 78 12.52 -7.98 12.62
N TYR A 79 11.86 -8.94 13.25
CA TYR A 79 12.39 -10.27 13.44
C TYR A 79 11.92 -11.19 12.32
N ASN A 80 12.86 -11.74 11.55
CA ASN A 80 12.57 -12.69 10.49
C ASN A 80 13.51 -13.90 10.55
N PRO A 81 13.10 -15.01 11.19
CA PRO A 81 13.88 -16.25 11.25
C PRO A 81 13.76 -17.10 9.98
N ARG A 82 12.84 -16.76 9.07
CA ARG A 82 12.47 -17.61 7.92
C ARG A 82 13.60 -17.69 6.89
N ARG A 83 13.84 -18.85 6.33
CA ARG A 83 14.75 -19.06 5.19
C ARG A 83 13.97 -18.93 3.87
N THR A 84 13.50 -17.73 3.56
CA THR A 84 12.71 -17.42 2.36
C THR A 84 13.18 -16.09 1.78
N SER A 85 12.75 -15.77 0.57
CA SER A 85 13.00 -14.47 -0.08
C SER A 85 12.19 -13.31 0.55
N VAL A 86 11.25 -13.60 1.46
CA VAL A 86 10.46 -12.58 2.15
C VAL A 86 11.36 -11.80 3.11
N VAL A 87 11.47 -10.49 2.90
CA VAL A 87 12.38 -9.62 3.66
C VAL A 87 11.89 -9.41 5.10
N LEU A 88 10.61 -9.10 5.29
CA LEU A 88 10.05 -8.77 6.60
C LEU A 88 9.36 -9.97 7.25
N GLY A 89 9.65 -10.18 8.53
CA GLY A 89 8.92 -11.10 9.39
C GLY A 89 7.63 -10.49 9.95
N GLU A 90 6.99 -11.21 10.86
CA GLU A 90 5.72 -10.79 11.46
C GLU A 90 5.92 -9.92 12.71
N ASP A 91 6.97 -10.18 13.46
CA ASP A 91 7.23 -9.52 14.74
C ASP A 91 8.07 -8.26 14.56
N GLU A 92 7.60 -7.17 15.17
CA GLU A 92 8.26 -5.87 15.11
C GLU A 92 8.40 -5.25 16.50
N LYS A 93 9.50 -4.54 16.70
CA LYS A 93 9.78 -3.78 17.91
C LYS A 93 10.27 -2.39 17.57
N VAL A 94 9.57 -1.38 18.03
CA VAL A 94 10.03 0.01 17.90
C VAL A 94 11.22 0.23 18.84
N LEU A 95 12.36 0.65 18.28
CA LEU A 95 13.58 0.97 19.02
C LEU A 95 13.72 2.47 19.27
N TYR A 96 13.18 3.30 18.36
CA TYR A 96 13.22 4.76 18.43
C TYR A 96 12.08 5.36 17.63
N GLY A 97 11.53 6.47 18.09
CA GLY A 97 10.44 7.20 17.43
C GLY A 97 9.08 6.51 17.60
N LYS A 98 8.20 6.68 16.62
CA LYS A 98 6.80 6.22 16.69
C LYS A 98 6.55 4.87 16.01
N GLY A 99 7.54 4.29 15.32
CA GLY A 99 7.37 3.06 14.54
C GLY A 99 6.75 3.26 13.15
N PHE A 100 6.46 4.49 12.78
CA PHE A 100 5.96 4.87 11.45
C PHE A 100 6.52 6.23 11.04
N ILE A 101 6.44 6.53 9.76
CA ILE A 101 6.70 7.86 9.19
C ILE A 101 5.43 8.39 8.54
N LEU A 102 5.37 9.69 8.34
CA LEU A 102 4.31 10.35 7.60
C LEU A 102 4.79 10.70 6.20
N ASP A 103 3.90 10.58 5.22
CA ASP A 103 4.09 11.18 3.89
C ASP A 103 2.79 11.79 3.41
N THR A 104 2.87 12.71 2.43
CA THR A 104 1.70 13.38 1.86
C THR A 104 1.58 13.02 0.39
N LEU A 105 0.38 12.58 -0.01
CA LEU A 105 0.04 12.20 -1.38
C LEU A 105 -1.39 12.66 -1.69
N CYS A 106 -1.61 13.32 -2.84
CA CYS A 106 -2.93 13.82 -3.26
C CYS A 106 -3.65 14.65 -2.18
N GLY A 107 -2.91 15.47 -1.44
CA GLY A 107 -3.46 16.33 -0.38
C GLY A 107 -3.85 15.62 0.93
N LYS A 108 -3.58 14.32 1.04
CA LYS A 108 -3.81 13.53 2.25
C LYS A 108 -2.48 13.08 2.86
N THR A 109 -2.43 13.03 4.19
CA THR A 109 -1.25 12.54 4.92
C THR A 109 -1.48 11.10 5.36
N TYR A 110 -0.48 10.25 5.09
CA TYR A 110 -0.52 8.82 5.38
C TYR A 110 0.55 8.45 6.38
N ALA A 111 0.18 7.67 7.39
CA ALA A 111 1.12 6.98 8.25
C ALA A 111 1.58 5.69 7.56
N LEU A 112 2.88 5.55 7.41
CA LEU A 112 3.51 4.43 6.74
C LEU A 112 4.25 3.58 7.78
N SER A 113 3.74 2.39 8.05
CA SER A 113 4.40 1.38 8.90
C SER A 113 5.48 0.61 8.11
N PRO A 114 6.33 -0.21 8.73
CA PRO A 114 7.33 -1.01 8.00
C PRO A 114 6.74 -1.88 6.90
N ARG A 115 5.54 -2.43 7.13
CA ARG A 115 4.88 -3.42 6.27
C ARG A 115 3.79 -2.84 5.36
N SER A 116 3.42 -1.55 5.52
CA SER A 116 2.43 -0.91 4.66
C SER A 116 2.90 -0.91 3.20
N PHE A 117 2.05 -1.36 2.29
CA PHE A 117 2.28 -1.07 0.89
C PHE A 117 2.05 0.42 0.61
N TYR A 118 2.99 1.04 -0.06
CA TYR A 118 2.90 2.43 -0.51
C TYR A 118 3.75 2.56 -1.77
N GLN A 119 3.19 3.18 -2.79
CA GLN A 119 3.83 3.32 -4.09
C GLN A 119 5.19 4.04 -3.98
N VAL A 120 6.21 3.52 -4.68
CA VAL A 120 7.59 3.99 -4.53
C VAL A 120 7.89 5.28 -5.30
N ASN A 121 7.06 5.64 -6.28
CA ASN A 121 7.20 6.86 -7.07
C ASN A 121 6.02 7.81 -6.77
N PRO A 122 6.10 8.64 -5.72
CA PRO A 122 4.96 9.46 -5.28
C PRO A 122 4.52 10.51 -6.32
N VAL A 123 5.43 10.96 -7.19
CA VAL A 123 5.09 11.90 -8.26
C VAL A 123 4.16 11.23 -9.27
N GLN A 124 4.52 10.05 -9.75
CA GLN A 124 3.68 9.31 -10.69
C GLN A 124 2.45 8.69 -10.00
N THR A 125 2.55 8.37 -8.72
CA THR A 125 1.38 7.92 -7.95
C THR A 125 0.30 9.00 -7.85
N ALA A 126 0.70 10.26 -7.68
CA ALA A 126 -0.26 11.36 -7.68
C ALA A 126 -0.98 11.49 -9.05
N VAL A 127 -0.27 11.28 -10.15
CA VAL A 127 -0.85 11.23 -11.50
C VAL A 127 -1.79 10.03 -11.63
N LEU A 128 -1.35 8.83 -11.25
CA LEU A 128 -2.13 7.58 -11.31
C LEU A 128 -3.45 7.71 -10.55
N TYR A 129 -3.40 8.18 -9.30
CA TYR A 129 -4.59 8.32 -8.46
C TYR A 129 -5.48 9.48 -8.91
N GLY A 130 -4.89 10.57 -9.42
CA GLY A 130 -5.65 11.65 -10.07
C GLY A 130 -6.47 11.13 -11.23
N LEU A 131 -5.84 10.40 -12.16
CA LEU A 131 -6.52 9.77 -13.30
C LEU A 131 -7.61 8.78 -12.86
N ALA A 132 -7.35 7.96 -11.84
CA ALA A 132 -8.34 7.03 -11.32
C ALA A 132 -9.57 7.75 -10.74
N VAL A 133 -9.36 8.81 -9.94
CA VAL A 133 -10.45 9.61 -9.36
C VAL A 133 -11.23 10.37 -10.45
N ASP A 134 -10.56 10.91 -11.44
CA ASP A 134 -11.21 11.61 -12.57
C ASP A 134 -12.02 10.64 -13.43
N ALA A 135 -11.49 9.43 -13.69
CA ALA A 135 -12.20 8.36 -14.40
C ALA A 135 -13.46 7.86 -13.67
N ALA A 136 -13.55 8.07 -12.36
CA ALA A 136 -14.72 7.71 -11.56
C ALA A 136 -15.92 8.66 -11.75
N HIS A 137 -15.72 9.88 -12.29
CA HIS A 137 -16.76 10.90 -12.50
C HIS A 137 -17.62 11.17 -11.27
N LEU A 138 -16.99 11.32 -10.10
CA LEU A 138 -17.66 11.53 -8.82
C LEU A 138 -18.29 12.93 -8.73
N THR A 139 -19.53 13.00 -8.20
CA THR A 139 -20.32 14.24 -8.06
C THR A 139 -20.66 14.59 -6.60
N GLY A 140 -20.15 13.81 -5.64
CA GLY A 140 -20.47 13.93 -4.21
C GLY A 140 -21.67 13.08 -3.77
N LYS A 141 -22.31 12.35 -4.68
CA LYS A 141 -23.51 11.53 -4.40
C LYS A 141 -23.24 10.04 -4.39
N GLU A 142 -22.10 9.63 -4.87
CA GLU A 142 -21.77 8.23 -5.10
C GLU A 142 -21.31 7.52 -3.83
N VAL A 143 -21.71 6.26 -3.70
CA VAL A 143 -21.08 5.27 -2.83
C VAL A 143 -19.98 4.60 -3.63
N VAL A 144 -18.76 4.71 -3.13
CA VAL A 144 -17.55 4.17 -3.73
C VAL A 144 -17.11 2.94 -2.96
N LEU A 145 -16.87 1.84 -3.65
CA LEU A 145 -16.16 0.68 -3.13
C LEU A 145 -14.69 0.72 -3.61
N ASP A 146 -13.76 0.74 -2.69
CA ASP A 146 -12.31 0.60 -2.94
C ASP A 146 -11.90 -0.83 -2.56
N ALA A 147 -11.90 -1.72 -3.54
CA ALA A 147 -11.51 -3.10 -3.38
C ALA A 147 -9.99 -3.23 -3.50
N TYR A 148 -9.38 -4.01 -2.61
CA TYR A 148 -7.92 -4.09 -2.43
C TYR A 148 -7.32 -2.76 -1.92
N CYS A 149 -8.00 -2.10 -0.98
CA CYS A 149 -7.73 -0.71 -0.63
C CYS A 149 -6.39 -0.44 0.06
N GLY A 150 -5.67 -1.48 0.52
CA GLY A 150 -4.42 -1.31 1.26
C GLY A 150 -4.59 -0.38 2.47
N ILE A 151 -3.75 0.63 2.58
CA ILE A 151 -3.84 1.67 3.62
C ILE A 151 -4.84 2.79 3.28
N GLY A 152 -5.72 2.56 2.29
CA GLY A 152 -6.81 3.43 1.91
C GLY A 152 -6.44 4.56 0.95
N THR A 153 -5.34 4.45 0.19
CA THR A 153 -4.80 5.58 -0.58
C THR A 153 -5.74 6.06 -1.68
N ILE A 154 -6.32 5.18 -2.49
CA ILE A 154 -7.24 5.55 -3.58
C ILE A 154 -8.56 6.05 -2.99
N GLY A 155 -9.17 5.28 -2.09
CA GLY A 155 -10.45 5.63 -1.48
C GLY A 155 -10.42 6.94 -0.70
N LEU A 156 -9.35 7.20 0.07
CA LEU A 156 -9.20 8.47 0.80
C LEU A 156 -8.96 9.65 -0.15
N THR A 157 -8.25 9.45 -1.26
CA THR A 157 -8.11 10.48 -2.29
C THR A 157 -9.46 10.80 -2.93
N ALA A 158 -10.31 9.80 -3.15
CA ALA A 158 -11.65 9.97 -3.70
C ALA A 158 -12.68 10.54 -2.71
N SER A 159 -12.40 10.49 -1.40
CA SER A 159 -13.37 10.75 -0.33
C SER A 159 -13.96 12.17 -0.37
N ASP A 160 -13.20 13.16 -0.84
CA ASP A 160 -13.68 14.56 -0.92
C ASP A 160 -14.74 14.75 -2.02
N LYS A 161 -14.78 13.84 -3.00
CA LYS A 161 -15.71 13.86 -4.15
C LYS A 161 -16.79 12.78 -4.05
N ALA A 162 -16.82 11.96 -2.99
CA ALA A 162 -17.76 10.86 -2.80
C ALA A 162 -18.69 11.12 -1.61
N ARG A 163 -19.92 10.60 -1.69
CA ARG A 163 -20.83 10.56 -0.53
C ARG A 163 -20.32 9.64 0.56
N GLN A 164 -19.82 8.48 0.17
CA GLN A 164 -19.28 7.46 1.07
C GLN A 164 -18.22 6.64 0.36
N VAL A 165 -17.19 6.26 1.10
CA VAL A 165 -16.18 5.31 0.66
C VAL A 165 -16.22 4.08 1.56
N VAL A 166 -16.19 2.90 0.94
CA VAL A 166 -16.07 1.62 1.60
C VAL A 166 -14.80 0.96 1.10
N GLY A 167 -13.82 0.75 1.96
CA GLY A 167 -12.56 0.05 1.63
C GLY A 167 -12.58 -1.38 2.12
N VAL A 168 -12.09 -2.31 1.32
CA VAL A 168 -11.94 -3.73 1.68
C VAL A 168 -10.52 -4.17 1.41
N GLU A 169 -9.90 -4.79 2.42
CA GLU A 169 -8.52 -5.27 2.37
C GLU A 169 -8.36 -6.50 3.26
N VAL A 170 -7.63 -7.49 2.78
CA VAL A 170 -7.42 -8.74 3.54
C VAL A 170 -6.44 -8.57 4.70
N ASN A 171 -5.48 -7.68 4.56
CA ASN A 171 -4.47 -7.43 5.58
C ASN A 171 -5.02 -6.53 6.70
N GLN A 172 -5.21 -7.11 7.88
CA GLN A 172 -5.73 -6.38 9.05
C GLN A 172 -4.86 -5.19 9.48
N ASP A 173 -3.53 -5.26 9.30
CA ASP A 173 -2.62 -4.16 9.64
C ASP A 173 -2.83 -2.99 8.69
N ALA A 174 -2.99 -3.27 7.38
CA ALA A 174 -3.30 -2.25 6.39
C ALA A 174 -4.66 -1.59 6.65
N VAL A 175 -5.67 -2.36 7.07
CA VAL A 175 -6.98 -1.82 7.46
C VAL A 175 -6.87 -0.91 8.69
N ARG A 176 -6.08 -1.29 9.70
CA ARG A 176 -5.82 -0.41 10.86
C ARG A 176 -5.15 0.89 10.44
N ASP A 177 -4.17 0.80 9.54
CA ASP A 177 -3.51 1.98 8.97
C ASP A 177 -4.50 2.84 8.18
N ALA A 178 -5.39 2.25 7.35
CA ALA A 178 -6.41 2.96 6.61
C ALA A 178 -7.38 3.72 7.52
N ILE A 179 -7.86 3.10 8.60
CA ILE A 179 -8.72 3.74 9.61
C ILE A 179 -7.97 4.90 10.29
N GLY A 180 -6.71 4.68 10.66
CA GLY A 180 -5.83 5.69 11.23
C GLY A 180 -5.62 6.87 10.28
N ASN A 181 -5.38 6.59 9.00
CA ASN A 181 -5.20 7.59 7.95
C ASN A 181 -6.48 8.40 7.71
N ALA A 182 -7.65 7.75 7.68
CA ALA A 182 -8.93 8.46 7.58
C ALA A 182 -9.12 9.43 8.75
N LYS A 183 -8.87 8.96 9.97
CA LYS A 183 -8.96 9.79 11.18
C LYS A 183 -7.96 10.96 11.15
N HIS A 184 -6.72 10.70 10.75
CA HIS A 184 -5.66 11.72 10.67
C HIS A 184 -6.02 12.85 9.68
N ASN A 185 -6.66 12.48 8.57
CA ASN A 185 -7.12 13.44 7.55
C ASN A 185 -8.52 14.02 7.80
N GLY A 186 -9.16 13.72 8.93
CA GLY A 186 -10.51 14.21 9.23
C GLY A 186 -11.60 13.64 8.31
N VAL A 187 -11.34 12.54 7.59
CA VAL A 187 -12.29 11.90 6.68
C VAL A 187 -13.32 11.13 7.50
N LYS A 188 -14.59 11.53 7.42
CA LYS A 188 -15.70 10.96 8.20
C LYS A 188 -16.61 10.03 7.39
N ASN A 189 -16.51 10.09 6.08
CA ASN A 189 -17.34 9.34 5.13
C ASN A 189 -16.68 8.07 4.59
N ALA A 190 -15.55 7.63 5.16
CA ALA A 190 -14.87 6.39 4.81
C ALA A 190 -15.01 5.34 5.91
N ARG A 191 -15.20 4.07 5.50
CA ARG A 191 -15.21 2.88 6.38
C ARG A 191 -14.37 1.80 5.74
N PHE A 192 -13.63 1.03 6.56
CA PHE A 192 -12.72 0.00 6.10
C PHE A 192 -13.00 -1.33 6.77
N PHE A 193 -12.91 -2.43 6.01
CA PHE A 193 -13.22 -3.78 6.46
C PHE A 193 -12.04 -4.72 6.16
N ALA A 194 -11.64 -5.49 7.18
CA ALA A 194 -10.64 -6.54 7.03
C ALA A 194 -11.33 -7.82 6.55
N ALA A 195 -11.28 -8.07 5.24
CA ALA A 195 -11.91 -9.22 4.62
C ALA A 195 -11.26 -9.56 3.27
N ASP A 196 -11.43 -10.80 2.83
CA ASP A 196 -11.20 -11.16 1.43
C ASP A 196 -12.19 -10.39 0.53
N ALA A 197 -11.66 -9.68 -0.46
CA ALA A 197 -12.47 -8.82 -1.32
C ALA A 197 -13.54 -9.60 -2.09
N THR A 198 -13.25 -10.84 -2.51
CA THR A 198 -14.21 -11.70 -3.23
C THR A 198 -15.36 -12.13 -2.33
N ALA A 199 -15.04 -12.57 -1.10
CA ALA A 199 -16.06 -12.99 -0.14
C ALA A 199 -16.93 -11.81 0.28
N TRP A 200 -16.31 -10.69 0.61
CA TRP A 200 -17.02 -9.49 1.07
C TRP A 200 -17.98 -8.95 -0.01
N ILE A 201 -17.50 -8.80 -1.26
CA ILE A 201 -18.36 -8.23 -2.32
C ILE A 201 -19.51 -9.16 -2.69
N ARG A 202 -19.29 -10.49 -2.60
CA ARG A 202 -20.34 -11.48 -2.79
C ARG A 202 -21.42 -11.34 -1.74
N GLU A 203 -21.06 -11.31 -0.46
CA GLU A 203 -21.99 -11.14 0.66
C GLU A 203 -22.73 -9.80 0.58
N ALA A 204 -22.03 -8.72 0.25
CA ALA A 204 -22.63 -7.41 0.07
C ALA A 204 -23.66 -7.39 -1.09
N ALA A 205 -23.32 -8.02 -2.22
CA ALA A 205 -24.25 -8.14 -3.36
C ALA A 205 -25.47 -9.02 -3.02
N ASP A 206 -25.26 -10.12 -2.29
CA ASP A 206 -26.36 -10.99 -1.83
C ASP A 206 -27.29 -10.28 -0.84
N ALA A 207 -26.73 -9.40 0.00
CA ALA A 207 -27.49 -8.53 0.91
C ALA A 207 -28.13 -7.31 0.21
N GLY A 208 -28.03 -7.21 -1.12
CA GLY A 208 -28.62 -6.10 -1.89
C GLY A 208 -27.91 -4.75 -1.70
N GLN A 209 -26.69 -4.76 -1.12
CA GLN A 209 -25.89 -3.54 -1.02
C GLN A 209 -25.41 -3.10 -2.41
N LYS A 210 -25.32 -1.80 -2.61
CA LYS A 210 -24.93 -1.21 -3.90
C LYS A 210 -23.76 -0.26 -3.72
N ALA A 211 -22.85 -0.28 -4.69
CA ALA A 211 -21.88 0.77 -4.92
C ALA A 211 -22.17 1.42 -6.28
N ASP A 212 -22.03 2.73 -6.39
CA ASP A 212 -22.16 3.44 -7.66
C ASP A 212 -20.89 3.31 -8.49
N VAL A 213 -19.74 3.31 -7.82
CA VAL A 213 -18.40 3.18 -8.42
C VAL A 213 -17.58 2.15 -7.66
N VAL A 214 -16.87 1.31 -8.39
CA VAL A 214 -15.89 0.38 -7.82
C VAL A 214 -14.49 0.76 -8.33
N PHE A 215 -13.59 1.09 -7.41
CA PHE A 215 -12.15 1.05 -7.67
C PHE A 215 -11.64 -0.36 -7.40
N MET A 216 -10.78 -0.85 -8.26
CA MET A 216 -10.06 -2.10 -8.06
C MET A 216 -8.61 -1.96 -8.49
N ASP A 217 -7.70 -2.32 -7.58
CA ASP A 217 -6.25 -2.33 -7.76
C ASP A 217 -5.72 -3.70 -7.32
N PRO A 218 -6.02 -4.77 -8.09
CA PRO A 218 -5.67 -6.13 -7.71
C PRO A 218 -4.17 -6.39 -7.86
N PRO A 219 -3.63 -7.49 -7.27
CA PRO A 219 -2.27 -7.94 -7.49
C PRO A 219 -1.99 -8.28 -8.97
N ARG A 220 -0.71 -8.55 -9.31
CA ARG A 220 -0.26 -8.79 -10.70
C ARG A 220 -1.00 -9.91 -11.43
N GLU A 221 -1.55 -10.86 -10.71
CA GLU A 221 -2.35 -11.96 -11.24
C GLU A 221 -3.74 -11.51 -11.72
N GLY A 222 -4.10 -10.26 -11.47
CA GLY A 222 -5.43 -9.72 -11.73
C GLY A 222 -6.47 -10.18 -10.70
N SER A 223 -7.73 -9.99 -11.01
CA SER A 223 -8.85 -10.40 -10.16
C SER A 223 -9.34 -11.81 -10.50
N THR A 224 -9.97 -12.45 -9.52
CA THR A 224 -10.60 -13.76 -9.76
C THR A 224 -11.91 -13.63 -10.55
N PRO A 225 -12.29 -14.62 -11.35
CA PRO A 225 -13.61 -14.62 -12.01
C PRO A 225 -14.76 -14.43 -11.01
N ALA A 226 -14.69 -15.06 -9.85
CA ALA A 226 -15.70 -14.95 -8.80
C ALA A 226 -15.82 -13.51 -8.25
N PHE A 227 -14.71 -12.78 -8.11
CA PHE A 227 -14.72 -11.37 -7.75
C PHE A 227 -15.40 -10.53 -8.84
N LEU A 228 -14.99 -10.68 -10.11
CA LEU A 228 -15.52 -9.93 -11.24
C LEU A 228 -17.03 -10.18 -11.45
N GLU A 229 -17.48 -11.41 -11.27
CA GLU A 229 -18.89 -11.75 -11.30
C GLU A 229 -19.70 -11.11 -10.16
N SER A 230 -19.11 -11.04 -8.98
CA SER A 230 -19.73 -10.40 -7.83
C SER A 230 -19.80 -8.87 -8.00
N VAL A 231 -18.76 -8.25 -8.58
CA VAL A 231 -18.80 -6.83 -8.99
C VAL A 231 -19.91 -6.59 -10.00
N ALA A 232 -19.99 -7.42 -11.04
CA ALA A 232 -21.02 -7.28 -12.07
C ALA A 232 -22.44 -7.45 -11.49
N ARG A 233 -22.62 -8.33 -10.50
CA ARG A 233 -23.90 -8.55 -9.80
C ARG A 233 -24.27 -7.38 -8.88
N MET A 234 -23.29 -6.75 -8.20
CA MET A 234 -23.49 -5.50 -7.45
C MET A 234 -23.90 -4.36 -8.39
N ALA A 235 -23.57 -4.47 -9.66
CA ALA A 235 -23.98 -3.62 -10.75
C ALA A 235 -23.63 -2.13 -10.59
N PRO A 236 -22.36 -1.78 -10.25
CA PRO A 236 -21.96 -0.39 -10.22
C PRO A 236 -22.14 0.27 -11.60
N LYS A 237 -22.42 1.57 -11.59
CA LYS A 237 -22.51 2.37 -12.82
C LYS A 237 -21.16 2.45 -13.54
N ARG A 238 -20.07 2.40 -12.77
CA ARG A 238 -18.72 2.56 -13.25
C ARG A 238 -17.74 1.67 -12.47
N ILE A 239 -16.76 1.13 -13.17
CA ILE A 239 -15.61 0.43 -12.60
C ILE A 239 -14.37 1.16 -13.07
N VAL A 240 -13.49 1.51 -12.14
CA VAL A 240 -12.16 2.04 -12.41
C VAL A 240 -11.15 0.98 -12.00
N TYR A 241 -10.41 0.48 -12.97
CA TYR A 241 -9.42 -0.57 -12.81
C TYR A 241 -8.01 0.04 -12.89
N VAL A 242 -7.26 -0.01 -11.80
CA VAL A 242 -5.83 0.30 -11.76
C VAL A 242 -5.07 -1.02 -11.86
N SER A 243 -4.06 -1.11 -12.72
CA SER A 243 -3.34 -2.37 -12.95
C SER A 243 -1.87 -2.17 -13.23
N CYS A 244 -1.04 -2.94 -12.54
CA CYS A 244 0.39 -3.08 -12.84
C CYS A 244 0.69 -4.15 -13.90
N ASN A 245 -0.34 -4.81 -14.45
CA ASN A 245 -0.20 -5.85 -15.48
C ASN A 245 -1.31 -5.73 -16.53
N PRO A 246 -1.05 -5.09 -17.68
CA PRO A 246 -2.04 -4.90 -18.74
C PRO A 246 -2.60 -6.20 -19.32
N GLU A 247 -1.85 -7.30 -19.31
CA GLU A 247 -2.31 -8.59 -19.84
C GLU A 247 -3.42 -9.20 -18.98
N THR A 248 -3.21 -9.23 -17.65
CA THR A 248 -4.23 -9.72 -16.73
C THR A 248 -5.44 -8.79 -16.70
N MET A 249 -5.23 -7.49 -16.82
CA MET A 249 -6.28 -6.50 -16.97
C MET A 249 -7.14 -6.79 -18.21
N ALA A 250 -6.53 -7.03 -19.37
CA ALA A 250 -7.25 -7.34 -20.61
C ALA A 250 -8.13 -8.60 -20.46
N ARG A 251 -7.61 -9.65 -19.81
CA ARG A 251 -8.38 -10.86 -19.47
C ARG A 251 -9.61 -10.55 -18.62
N ASP A 252 -9.42 -9.77 -17.55
CA ASP A 252 -10.48 -9.42 -16.60
C ASP A 252 -11.56 -8.54 -17.25
N LEU A 253 -11.13 -7.60 -18.10
CA LEU A 253 -12.01 -6.74 -18.87
C LEU A 253 -12.89 -7.51 -19.86
N ALA A 254 -12.34 -8.56 -20.49
CA ALA A 254 -13.12 -9.42 -21.38
C ALA A 254 -14.32 -10.04 -20.64
N LEU A 255 -14.12 -10.49 -19.39
CA LEU A 255 -15.20 -11.02 -18.56
C LEU A 255 -16.22 -9.92 -18.19
N LEU A 256 -15.77 -8.76 -17.73
CA LEU A 256 -16.65 -7.65 -17.39
C LEU A 256 -17.47 -7.17 -18.60
N THR A 257 -16.90 -7.19 -19.80
CA THR A 257 -17.61 -6.86 -21.06
C THR A 257 -18.76 -7.83 -21.31
N GLN A 258 -18.54 -9.14 -21.11
CA GLN A 258 -19.61 -10.15 -21.22
C GLN A 258 -20.72 -9.95 -20.17
N LYS A 259 -20.42 -9.30 -19.06
CA LYS A 259 -21.35 -8.98 -17.97
C LYS A 259 -22.06 -7.62 -18.11
N GLY A 260 -21.94 -6.97 -19.26
CA GLY A 260 -22.67 -5.73 -19.57
C GLY A 260 -21.92 -4.43 -19.27
N TYR A 261 -20.60 -4.48 -19.23
CA TYR A 261 -19.75 -3.30 -19.14
C TYR A 261 -19.06 -2.99 -20.48
N ARG A 262 -18.83 -1.74 -20.74
CA ARG A 262 -18.08 -1.26 -21.92
C ARG A 262 -16.89 -0.42 -21.42
N ALA A 263 -15.71 -0.70 -21.94
CA ALA A 263 -14.54 0.13 -21.69
C ALA A 263 -14.70 1.50 -22.36
N GLU A 264 -14.35 2.57 -21.66
CA GLU A 264 -14.36 3.93 -22.18
C GLU A 264 -12.98 4.45 -22.56
N GLY A 265 -11.95 4.04 -21.80
CA GLY A 265 -10.58 4.47 -22.07
C GLY A 265 -9.57 3.79 -21.18
N PHE A 266 -8.31 3.87 -21.63
CA PHE A 266 -7.14 3.36 -20.91
C PHE A 266 -6.05 4.43 -20.94
N THR A 267 -5.49 4.74 -19.78
CA THR A 267 -4.39 5.69 -19.66
C THR A 267 -3.20 5.00 -19.02
N PRO A 268 -2.10 4.77 -19.76
CA PRO A 268 -0.87 4.23 -19.20
C PRO A 268 -0.13 5.29 -18.37
N VAL A 269 0.53 4.84 -17.30
CA VAL A 269 1.35 5.69 -16.43
C VAL A 269 2.70 5.01 -16.22
N ASP A 270 3.78 5.71 -16.56
CA ASP A 270 5.15 5.23 -16.34
C ASP A 270 5.55 5.39 -14.88
N MET A 271 5.12 4.43 -14.06
CA MET A 271 5.45 4.37 -12.64
C MET A 271 6.91 3.98 -12.39
N PHE A 272 7.49 3.18 -13.28
CA PHE A 272 8.82 2.57 -13.15
C PHE A 272 9.69 2.86 -14.37
N PRO A 273 10.15 4.12 -14.55
CA PRO A 273 10.99 4.51 -15.68
C PRO A 273 12.19 3.57 -15.84
N HIS A 274 12.58 3.32 -17.09
CA HIS A 274 13.65 2.40 -17.48
C HIS A 274 13.37 0.92 -17.21
N SER A 275 12.11 0.54 -16.98
CA SER A 275 11.68 -0.85 -16.90
C SER A 275 10.58 -1.15 -17.94
N ALA A 276 10.26 -2.41 -18.14
CA ALA A 276 9.13 -2.83 -18.98
C ALA A 276 7.76 -2.79 -18.26
N HIS A 277 7.73 -2.30 -17.02
CA HIS A 277 6.50 -2.24 -16.23
C HIS A 277 5.75 -0.95 -16.47
N CYS A 278 4.44 -1.06 -16.67
CA CYS A 278 3.54 0.05 -16.86
C CYS A 278 2.31 -0.12 -15.96
N GLU A 279 1.91 0.94 -15.28
CA GLU A 279 0.60 1.02 -14.65
C GLU A 279 -0.43 1.48 -15.67
N VAL A 280 -1.67 1.02 -15.56
CA VAL A 280 -2.75 1.44 -16.44
C VAL A 280 -4.00 1.76 -15.63
N VAL A 281 -4.61 2.91 -15.89
CA VAL A 281 -5.96 3.23 -15.41
C VAL A 281 -6.95 2.93 -16.51
N GLY A 282 -7.85 1.97 -16.29
CA GLY A 282 -8.96 1.65 -17.19
C GLY A 282 -10.29 2.07 -16.59
N SER A 283 -11.19 2.61 -17.42
CA SER A 283 -12.53 2.99 -17.05
C SER A 283 -13.55 2.18 -17.82
N LEU A 284 -14.54 1.61 -17.09
CA LEU A 284 -15.66 0.91 -17.69
C LEU A 284 -16.97 1.50 -17.18
N VAL A 285 -17.95 1.54 -18.07
CA VAL A 285 -19.33 1.98 -17.79
C VAL A 285 -20.31 0.84 -18.01
N ARG A 286 -21.31 0.77 -17.16
CA ARG A 286 -22.39 -0.19 -17.31
C ARG A 286 -23.30 0.22 -18.46
N VAL A 287 -23.57 -0.71 -19.39
CA VAL A 287 -24.43 -0.46 -20.58
C VAL A 287 -25.74 -1.25 -20.53
N LYS A 288 -25.88 -2.17 -19.59
CA LYS A 288 -27.11 -2.97 -19.38
C LYS A 288 -27.37 -3.18 -17.89
#